data_e15641ed958770e4fe94a4cb51efd6c3
#
_entry.id   e15641ed958770e4fe94a4cb51efd6c3
#
_cell.length_a   1.000
_cell.length_b   1.000
_cell.length_c   1.000
_cell.angle_alpha   90.00
_cell.angle_beta   90.00
_cell.angle_gamma   90.00
#
_symmetry.space_group_name_H-M   'P 1'
#
loop_
_entity.id
_entity.type
_entity.pdbx_description
1 polymer ?
#
loop_
_entity_poly.entity_id
_entity_poly.type
_entity_poly.pdbx_seq_one_letter_code
_entity_poly.pdbx_strand_id
1 'polypeptide(L)'
;HYCYLNTNFGPSPYVRVYVNLTEIFEWAEEYIIQRQPLTTMFEGSATSDPVPVEGWTQTLAKTIEHFANHPYGRFRFVTKFDNVDSLLKINHNNHTQIRFTLNTERVVKNWDTGTPGLHRRLAAAEKIALAGYPYGFLIGPIITYDNWQNDYRELIQLIAAKVPPATVKHLSFELITHRFTPRAKKQILQVYPETDLDLDETKRVWKYGQFGYGKWVYPPATYATIQEVLVPKIHRYLPQATIMYLV
;
A
#
# COMPACT_ATOMS: atom_id res chain seq x y z
N HIS A 1 -12.91 1.99 6.47
CA HIS A 1 -13.48 1.21 7.58
C HIS A 1 -12.58 0.02 7.98
N TYR A 2 -11.86 -0.58 7.06
CA TYR A 2 -11.03 -1.77 7.29
C TYR A 2 -9.65 -1.50 7.92
N CYS A 3 -9.28 -0.25 8.15
CA CYS A 3 -7.93 0.11 8.55
C CYS A 3 -7.63 -0.33 9.99
N TYR A 4 -6.59 -1.14 10.16
CA TYR A 4 -6.13 -1.57 11.49
C TYR A 4 -5.60 -0.40 12.35
N LEU A 5 -5.29 0.73 11.74
CA LEU A 5 -4.87 1.93 12.46
C LEU A 5 -5.96 2.46 13.39
N ASN A 6 -7.23 2.22 13.07
CA ASN A 6 -8.34 2.54 13.98
C ASN A 6 -8.19 1.86 15.34
N THR A 7 -7.49 0.72 15.40
CA THR A 7 -7.23 0.01 16.67
C THR A 7 -6.07 0.58 17.47
N ASN A 8 -5.20 1.35 16.82
CA ASN A 8 -3.96 1.85 17.43
C ASN A 8 -4.08 3.29 17.91
N PHE A 9 -4.86 4.13 17.22
CA PHE A 9 -4.96 5.57 17.50
C PHE A 9 -6.03 5.93 18.53
N GLY A 10 -6.94 5.00 18.86
CA GLY A 10 -8.03 5.27 19.79
C GLY A 10 -9.04 6.30 19.26
N PRO A 11 -9.84 6.93 20.16
CA PRO A 11 -10.92 7.84 19.77
C PRO A 11 -10.46 9.22 19.34
N SER A 12 -9.23 9.58 19.60
CA SER A 12 -8.67 10.92 19.27
C SER A 12 -7.43 10.76 18.38
N PRO A 13 -7.62 10.55 17.06
CA PRO A 13 -6.49 10.39 16.15
C PRO A 13 -5.70 11.69 16.03
N TYR A 14 -4.39 11.59 16.11
CA TYR A 14 -3.47 12.70 15.86
C TYR A 14 -2.37 12.25 14.90
N VAL A 15 -1.85 13.20 14.13
CA VAL A 15 -0.69 12.96 13.27
C VAL A 15 0.58 13.23 14.06
N ARG A 16 1.46 12.24 14.10
CA ARG A 16 2.79 12.39 14.71
C ARG A 16 3.84 12.54 13.61
N VAL A 17 4.59 13.61 13.69
CA VAL A 17 5.73 13.86 12.81
C VAL A 17 7.01 13.82 13.64
N TYR A 18 7.94 12.95 13.24
CA TYR A 18 9.27 12.90 13.84
C TYR A 18 10.17 13.92 13.14
N VAL A 19 10.71 14.86 13.90
CA VAL A 19 11.52 15.98 13.36
C VAL A 19 13.01 15.74 13.43
N ASN A 20 13.45 14.71 14.15
CA ASN A 20 14.85 14.32 14.36
C ASN A 20 15.40 13.46 13.22
N LEU A 21 15.24 13.91 11.96
CA LEU A 21 15.62 13.13 10.78
C LEU A 21 17.10 12.76 10.75
N THR A 22 17.99 13.63 11.20
CA THR A 22 19.43 13.36 11.26
C THR A 22 19.71 12.11 12.07
N GLU A 23 19.17 12.04 13.28
CA GLU A 23 19.32 10.89 14.18
C GLU A 23 18.70 9.61 13.57
N ILE A 24 17.55 9.72 12.89
CA ILE A 24 16.90 8.60 12.21
C ILE A 24 17.81 8.08 11.07
N PHE A 25 18.46 8.96 10.33
CA PHE A 25 19.37 8.58 9.26
C PHE A 25 20.65 7.93 9.79
N GLU A 26 21.19 8.43 10.90
CA GLU A 26 22.32 7.81 11.60
C GLU A 26 22.00 6.37 12.01
N TRP A 27 20.85 6.13 12.62
CA TRP A 27 20.43 4.76 12.98
C TRP A 27 20.20 3.89 11.74
N ALA A 28 19.65 4.44 10.66
CA ALA A 28 19.49 3.71 9.42
C ALA A 28 20.84 3.31 8.84
N GLU A 29 21.84 4.19 8.90
CA GLU A 29 23.20 3.94 8.44
C GLU A 29 23.88 2.83 9.26
N GLU A 30 23.79 2.88 10.59
CA GLU A 30 24.31 1.81 11.47
C GLU A 30 23.71 0.45 11.13
N TYR A 31 22.39 0.42 10.88
CA TYR A 31 21.70 -0.81 10.50
C TYR A 31 22.13 -1.33 9.13
N ILE A 32 22.36 -0.44 8.16
CA ILE A 32 22.87 -0.82 6.84
C ILE A 32 24.28 -1.39 6.96
N ILE A 33 25.18 -0.74 7.71
CA ILE A 33 26.58 -1.19 7.89
C ILE A 33 26.62 -2.62 8.43
N GLN A 34 25.78 -2.94 9.41
CA GLN A 34 25.70 -4.28 10.01
C GLN A 34 25.25 -5.36 9.01
N ARG A 35 24.58 -4.97 7.93
CA ARG A 35 23.99 -5.88 6.93
C ARG A 35 24.76 -5.96 5.62
N GLN A 36 25.78 -5.11 5.44
CA GLN A 36 26.59 -5.13 4.23
C GLN A 36 27.19 -6.54 3.99
N PRO A 37 27.30 -6.96 2.70
CA PRO A 37 27.01 -6.25 1.47
C PRO A 37 25.54 -6.29 1.00
N LEU A 38 24.60 -6.71 1.84
CA LEU A 38 23.19 -6.81 1.48
C LEU A 38 22.52 -5.43 1.37
N THR A 39 21.74 -5.24 0.33
CA THR A 39 20.88 -4.05 0.21
C THR A 39 19.78 -4.09 1.27
N THR A 40 19.61 -3.00 2.00
CA THR A 40 18.58 -2.85 3.02
C THR A 40 17.47 -1.92 2.53
N MET A 41 16.24 -2.43 2.52
CA MET A 41 15.04 -1.67 2.15
C MET A 41 14.34 -1.16 3.41
N PHE A 42 14.19 0.15 3.53
CA PHE A 42 13.43 0.79 4.61
C PHE A 42 12.01 1.09 4.16
N GLU A 43 11.05 0.74 5.02
CA GLU A 43 9.64 1.06 4.84
C GLU A 43 9.31 2.35 5.58
N GLY A 44 9.01 3.43 4.86
CA GLY A 44 8.59 4.69 5.43
C GLY A 44 7.13 4.67 5.88
N SER A 45 6.89 5.23 7.08
CA SER A 45 5.53 5.43 7.61
C SER A 45 4.66 4.17 7.62
N ALA A 46 5.21 3.04 8.09
CA ALA A 46 4.53 1.74 8.09
C ALA A 46 3.14 1.75 8.78
N THR A 47 2.87 2.74 9.61
CA THR A 47 1.61 2.90 10.37
C THR A 47 0.85 4.19 10.05
N SER A 48 1.22 4.91 9.00
CA SER A 48 0.55 6.14 8.56
C SER A 48 0.77 6.37 7.06
N ASP A 49 0.20 7.44 6.52
CA ASP A 49 0.46 7.89 5.15
C ASP A 49 1.28 9.19 5.20
N PRO A 50 2.49 9.22 4.64
CA PRO A 50 3.38 10.37 4.76
C PRO A 50 3.05 11.52 3.78
N VAL A 51 2.37 11.23 2.68
CA VAL A 51 2.11 12.21 1.60
C VAL A 51 1.24 13.38 2.04
N PRO A 52 0.17 13.22 2.85
CA PRO A 52 -0.65 14.35 3.29
C PRO A 52 0.09 15.44 4.03
N VAL A 53 1.16 15.11 4.74
CA VAL A 53 1.92 16.06 5.55
C VAL A 53 3.20 16.56 4.88
N GLU A 54 3.53 16.04 3.70
CA GLU A 54 4.78 16.35 3.00
C GLU A 54 4.94 17.84 2.70
N GLY A 55 3.84 18.51 2.32
CA GLY A 55 3.86 19.95 2.01
C GLY A 55 4.32 20.83 3.18
N TRP A 56 4.19 20.36 4.42
CA TRP A 56 4.63 21.06 5.63
C TRP A 56 5.97 20.58 6.17
N THR A 57 6.23 19.29 6.02
CA THR A 57 7.37 18.63 6.71
C THR A 57 8.59 18.46 5.84
N GLN A 58 8.40 18.29 4.53
CA GLN A 58 9.45 17.93 3.56
C GLN A 58 10.25 16.67 3.97
N THR A 59 9.65 15.81 4.79
CA THR A 59 10.34 14.62 5.31
C THR A 59 10.55 13.57 4.24
N LEU A 60 9.60 13.39 3.31
CA LEU A 60 9.77 12.48 2.18
C LEU A 60 10.86 12.96 1.24
N ALA A 61 10.85 14.25 0.87
CA ALA A 61 11.87 14.83 -0.01
C ALA A 61 13.27 14.59 0.55
N LYS A 62 13.52 14.94 1.81
CA LYS A 62 14.80 14.74 2.49
C LYS A 62 15.19 13.26 2.58
N THR A 63 14.21 12.38 2.81
CA THR A 63 14.47 10.93 2.89
C THR A 63 14.83 10.36 1.52
N ILE A 64 14.14 10.79 0.47
CA ILE A 64 14.44 10.38 -0.91
C ILE A 64 15.86 10.82 -1.31
N GLU A 65 16.20 12.08 -1.03
CA GLU A 65 17.54 12.63 -1.29
C GLU A 65 18.64 11.87 -0.53
N HIS A 66 18.40 11.55 0.76
CA HIS A 66 19.33 10.78 1.58
C HIS A 66 19.65 9.41 0.96
N PHE A 67 18.62 8.66 0.56
CA PHE A 67 18.81 7.34 -0.02
C PHE A 67 19.23 7.34 -1.49
N ALA A 68 19.09 8.44 -2.21
CA ALA A 68 19.39 8.53 -3.64
C ALA A 68 20.83 8.12 -3.97
N ASN A 69 21.79 8.47 -3.13
CA ASN A 69 23.21 8.20 -3.32
C ASN A 69 23.76 7.06 -2.44
N HIS A 70 22.89 6.44 -1.63
CA HIS A 70 23.35 5.41 -0.70
C HIS A 70 23.59 4.07 -1.44
N PRO A 71 24.78 3.45 -1.35
CA PRO A 71 25.10 2.24 -2.12
C PRO A 71 24.24 1.04 -1.72
N TYR A 72 23.94 0.87 -0.43
CA TYR A 72 23.24 -0.29 0.14
C TYR A 72 21.88 0.03 0.78
N GLY A 73 21.50 1.30 0.86
CA GLY A 73 20.21 1.73 1.37
C GLY A 73 19.18 1.93 0.26
N ARG A 74 17.94 1.54 0.51
CA ARG A 74 16.79 1.79 -0.37
C ARG A 74 15.62 2.21 0.49
N PHE A 75 14.72 2.98 -0.10
CA PHE A 75 13.54 3.50 0.59
C PHE A 75 12.27 3.15 -0.18
N ARG A 76 11.19 2.91 0.53
CA ARG A 76 9.87 2.77 -0.06
C ARG A 76 8.79 3.20 0.91
N PHE A 77 7.67 3.65 0.38
CA PHE A 77 6.48 3.95 1.18
C PHE A 77 5.19 3.67 0.39
N VAL A 78 4.08 3.65 1.11
CA VAL A 78 2.74 3.45 0.56
C VAL A 78 1.91 4.69 0.78
N THR A 79 1.09 5.07 -0.20
CA THR A 79 0.16 6.18 -0.09
C THR A 79 -1.19 5.87 -0.72
N LYS A 80 -2.23 6.52 -0.22
CA LYS A 80 -3.56 6.66 -0.85
C LYS A 80 -3.78 8.06 -1.41
N PHE A 81 -2.84 8.97 -1.20
CA PHE A 81 -2.97 10.38 -1.57
C PHE A 81 -2.28 10.70 -2.88
N ASP A 82 -2.69 11.79 -3.50
CA ASP A 82 -2.35 12.18 -4.87
C ASP A 82 -1.55 13.48 -4.99
N ASN A 83 -1.23 14.14 -3.88
CA ASN A 83 -0.44 15.36 -3.84
C ASN A 83 1.08 15.06 -3.87
N VAL A 84 1.54 14.46 -4.98
CA VAL A 84 2.92 13.99 -5.17
C VAL A 84 3.81 14.97 -5.95
N ASP A 85 3.30 16.12 -6.36
CA ASP A 85 3.98 17.04 -7.29
C ASP A 85 5.33 17.54 -6.73
N SER A 86 5.46 17.70 -5.42
CA SER A 86 6.72 18.06 -4.75
C SER A 86 7.84 17.02 -4.92
N LEU A 87 7.48 15.76 -5.19
CA LEU A 87 8.43 14.66 -5.32
C LEU A 87 8.96 14.46 -6.75
N LEU A 88 8.27 15.00 -7.77
CA LEU A 88 8.53 14.68 -9.18
C LEU A 88 9.90 15.13 -9.69
N LYS A 89 10.50 16.14 -9.06
CA LYS A 89 11.80 16.74 -9.49
C LYS A 89 12.98 16.29 -8.64
N ILE A 90 12.76 15.45 -7.64
CA ILE A 90 13.82 14.97 -6.76
C ILE A 90 14.67 13.94 -7.51
N ASN A 91 15.98 14.09 -7.45
CA ASN A 91 16.87 13.05 -7.92
C ASN A 91 16.83 11.85 -6.96
N HIS A 92 16.10 10.82 -7.32
CA HIS A 92 15.92 9.62 -6.50
C HIS A 92 16.84 8.45 -6.88
N ASN A 93 17.53 8.55 -8.02
CA ASN A 93 18.49 7.58 -8.53
C ASN A 93 17.98 6.11 -8.52
N ASN A 94 16.67 5.91 -8.70
CA ASN A 94 15.94 4.62 -8.60
C ASN A 94 16.05 3.93 -7.23
N HIS A 95 16.47 4.63 -6.18
CA HIS A 95 16.63 4.09 -4.82
C HIS A 95 15.36 4.22 -3.98
N THR A 96 14.34 4.91 -4.49
CA THR A 96 13.03 5.05 -3.81
C THR A 96 11.93 4.44 -4.65
N GLN A 97 11.09 3.61 -4.03
CA GLN A 97 9.87 3.07 -4.63
C GLN A 97 8.63 3.70 -3.98
N ILE A 98 7.73 4.21 -4.82
CA ILE A 98 6.45 4.78 -4.35
C ILE A 98 5.31 3.84 -4.73
N ARG A 99 4.53 3.40 -3.72
CA ARG A 99 3.44 2.46 -3.93
C ARG A 99 2.10 3.12 -3.62
N PHE A 100 1.15 2.95 -4.53
CA PHE A 100 -0.21 3.47 -4.36
C PHE A 100 -1.15 2.35 -3.95
N THR A 101 -1.89 2.55 -2.87
CA THR A 101 -2.99 1.64 -2.54
C THR A 101 -4.14 1.90 -3.50
N LEU A 102 -4.54 0.87 -4.24
CA LEU A 102 -5.68 0.89 -5.14
C LEU A 102 -6.72 -0.12 -4.70
N ASN A 103 -7.96 0.15 -5.05
CA ASN A 103 -9.04 -0.81 -4.90
C ASN A 103 -10.15 -0.49 -5.91
N THR A 104 -11.16 -1.36 -6.01
CA THR A 104 -12.34 -1.11 -6.85
C THR A 104 -13.04 0.18 -6.41
N GLU A 105 -13.74 0.84 -7.34
CA GLU A 105 -14.48 2.06 -7.01
C GLU A 105 -15.49 1.85 -5.87
N ARG A 106 -16.13 0.67 -5.84
CA ARG A 106 -17.04 0.30 -4.76
C ARG A 106 -16.34 0.28 -3.40
N VAL A 107 -15.16 -0.35 -3.31
CA VAL A 107 -14.38 -0.39 -2.05
C VAL A 107 -13.92 1.00 -1.64
N VAL A 108 -13.41 1.79 -2.59
CA VAL A 108 -12.96 3.16 -2.32
C VAL A 108 -14.11 4.02 -1.81
N LYS A 109 -15.26 3.95 -2.45
CA LYS A 109 -16.44 4.74 -2.09
C LYS A 109 -17.02 4.35 -0.73
N ASN A 110 -17.15 3.05 -0.45
CA ASN A 110 -17.90 2.58 0.70
C ASN A 110 -17.03 2.46 1.97
N TRP A 111 -15.76 2.08 1.84
CA TRP A 111 -14.93 1.72 2.99
C TRP A 111 -13.59 2.45 3.09
N ASP A 112 -13.23 3.26 2.09
CA ASP A 112 -11.96 4.00 2.07
C ASP A 112 -12.20 5.52 2.11
N THR A 113 -13.13 5.92 2.94
CA THR A 113 -13.58 7.33 3.08
C THR A 113 -12.44 8.25 3.53
N GLY A 114 -12.52 9.52 3.13
CA GLY A 114 -11.51 10.54 3.49
C GLY A 114 -10.21 10.47 2.67
N THR A 115 -10.17 9.67 1.62
CA THR A 115 -9.01 9.55 0.73
C THR A 115 -9.39 9.89 -0.73
N PRO A 116 -8.43 10.28 -1.58
CA PRO A 116 -8.68 10.50 -3.00
C PRO A 116 -9.29 9.28 -3.69
N GLY A 117 -10.18 9.51 -4.66
CA GLY A 117 -10.78 8.46 -5.46
C GLY A 117 -9.77 7.72 -6.35
N LEU A 118 -10.16 6.55 -6.87
CA LEU A 118 -9.33 5.68 -7.68
C LEU A 118 -8.62 6.40 -8.83
N HIS A 119 -9.34 7.18 -9.62
CA HIS A 119 -8.77 7.88 -10.77
C HIS A 119 -7.70 8.92 -10.40
N ARG A 120 -7.87 9.61 -9.27
CA ARG A 120 -6.86 10.57 -8.77
C ARG A 120 -5.58 9.85 -8.33
N ARG A 121 -5.71 8.70 -7.65
CA ARG A 121 -4.55 7.87 -7.26
C ARG A 121 -3.81 7.34 -8.49
N LEU A 122 -4.52 6.90 -9.53
CA LEU A 122 -3.93 6.44 -10.79
C LEU A 122 -3.20 7.58 -11.52
N ALA A 123 -3.79 8.78 -11.59
CA ALA A 123 -3.13 9.93 -12.18
C ALA A 123 -1.85 10.34 -11.43
N ALA A 124 -1.83 10.24 -10.09
CA ALA A 124 -0.62 10.46 -9.30
C ALA A 124 0.44 9.38 -9.56
N ALA A 125 0.04 8.13 -9.67
CA ALA A 125 0.94 7.04 -10.01
C ALA A 125 1.54 7.20 -11.42
N GLU A 126 0.77 7.66 -12.39
CA GLU A 126 1.25 8.00 -13.74
C GLU A 126 2.33 9.09 -13.69
N LYS A 127 2.12 10.17 -12.94
CA LYS A 127 3.13 11.22 -12.74
C LYS A 127 4.43 10.66 -12.15
N ILE A 128 4.33 9.83 -11.13
CA ILE A 128 5.48 9.18 -10.48
C ILE A 128 6.22 8.25 -11.45
N ALA A 129 5.48 7.46 -12.24
CA ALA A 129 6.06 6.58 -13.25
C ALA A 129 6.82 7.38 -14.33
N LEU A 130 6.22 8.48 -14.82
CA LEU A 130 6.85 9.38 -15.81
C LEU A 130 8.04 10.15 -15.25
N ALA A 131 8.07 10.41 -13.93
CA ALA A 131 9.25 10.96 -13.25
C ALA A 131 10.37 9.93 -13.04
N GLY A 132 10.18 8.67 -13.48
CA GLY A 132 11.20 7.63 -13.49
C GLY A 132 11.32 6.82 -12.21
N TYR A 133 10.46 7.04 -11.20
CA TYR A 133 10.49 6.24 -9.98
C TYR A 133 10.14 4.78 -10.23
N PRO A 134 10.81 3.81 -9.58
CA PRO A 134 10.20 2.52 -9.29
C PRO A 134 8.89 2.75 -8.56
N TYR A 135 7.82 2.08 -9.00
CA TYR A 135 6.50 2.28 -8.41
C TYR A 135 5.74 0.97 -8.28
N GLY A 136 4.65 0.99 -7.53
CA GLY A 136 3.85 -0.20 -7.33
C GLY A 136 2.41 0.09 -6.99
N PHE A 137 1.58 -0.94 -7.11
CA PHE A 137 0.20 -0.94 -6.66
C PHE A 137 0.00 -1.98 -5.56
N LEU A 138 -0.46 -1.50 -4.42
CA LEU A 138 -0.96 -2.35 -3.35
C LEU A 138 -2.48 -2.46 -3.53
N ILE A 139 -2.94 -3.59 -4.09
CA ILE A 139 -4.37 -3.88 -4.16
C ILE A 139 -4.77 -4.55 -2.84
N GLY A 140 -5.30 -3.72 -1.95
CA GLY A 140 -5.56 -4.18 -0.59
C GLY A 140 -6.39 -3.23 0.28
N PRO A 141 -7.26 -3.82 1.10
CA PRO A 141 -7.59 -5.24 1.12
C PRO A 141 -8.50 -5.64 -0.05
N ILE A 142 -8.25 -6.82 -0.61
CA ILE A 142 -9.17 -7.43 -1.57
C ILE A 142 -10.38 -7.93 -0.79
N ILE A 143 -11.56 -7.37 -1.10
CA ILE A 143 -12.82 -7.66 -0.41
C ILE A 143 -13.74 -8.38 -1.37
N THR A 144 -14.30 -9.52 -0.94
CA THR A 144 -15.31 -10.26 -1.70
C THR A 144 -16.70 -9.76 -1.33
N TYR A 145 -17.45 -9.35 -2.33
CA TYR A 145 -18.84 -8.91 -2.26
C TYR A 145 -19.55 -9.33 -3.56
N ASP A 146 -20.83 -9.07 -3.73
CA ASP A 146 -21.52 -9.44 -4.95
C ASP A 146 -20.89 -8.75 -6.17
N ASN A 147 -20.52 -9.55 -7.19
CA ASN A 147 -19.87 -9.12 -8.44
C ASN A 147 -18.39 -8.66 -8.30
N TRP A 148 -17.73 -8.92 -7.17
CA TRP A 148 -16.35 -8.48 -6.93
C TRP A 148 -15.36 -8.93 -8.03
N GLN A 149 -15.56 -10.12 -8.62
CA GLN A 149 -14.67 -10.63 -9.65
C GLN A 149 -14.64 -9.71 -10.89
N ASN A 150 -15.79 -9.15 -11.29
CA ASN A 150 -15.86 -8.23 -12.41
C ASN A 150 -15.24 -6.88 -12.04
N ASP A 151 -15.57 -6.35 -10.88
CA ASP A 151 -15.03 -5.06 -10.43
C ASP A 151 -13.49 -5.09 -10.35
N TYR A 152 -12.89 -6.19 -9.86
CA TYR A 152 -11.42 -6.32 -9.85
C TYR A 152 -10.84 -6.57 -11.25
N ARG A 153 -11.55 -7.24 -12.16
CA ARG A 153 -11.12 -7.36 -13.58
C ARG A 153 -11.09 -5.98 -14.25
N GLU A 154 -12.11 -5.17 -14.03
CA GLU A 154 -12.20 -3.79 -14.52
C GLU A 154 -11.10 -2.92 -13.91
N LEU A 155 -10.81 -3.05 -12.61
CA LEU A 155 -9.69 -2.38 -11.96
C LEU A 155 -8.36 -2.69 -12.66
N ILE A 156 -8.05 -3.95 -12.96
CA ILE A 156 -6.80 -4.31 -13.63
C ILE A 156 -6.77 -3.76 -15.07
N GLN A 157 -7.88 -3.77 -15.78
CA GLN A 157 -7.97 -3.17 -17.12
C GLN A 157 -7.75 -1.66 -17.07
N LEU A 158 -8.35 -0.96 -16.09
CA LEU A 158 -8.16 0.47 -15.89
C LEU A 158 -6.70 0.80 -15.56
N ILE A 159 -6.07 0.02 -14.68
CA ILE A 159 -4.64 0.16 -14.37
C ILE A 159 -3.80 0.03 -15.65
N ALA A 160 -4.05 -1.01 -16.43
CA ALA A 160 -3.32 -1.26 -17.68
C ALA A 160 -3.48 -0.13 -18.70
N ALA A 161 -4.69 0.46 -18.78
CA ALA A 161 -4.96 1.59 -19.67
C ALA A 161 -4.29 2.92 -19.23
N LYS A 162 -3.95 3.05 -17.94
CA LYS A 162 -3.37 4.27 -17.37
C LYS A 162 -1.86 4.20 -17.15
N VAL A 163 -1.31 3.01 -17.03
CA VAL A 163 0.14 2.81 -16.85
C VAL A 163 0.86 3.12 -18.16
N PRO A 164 1.87 4.03 -18.16
CA PRO A 164 2.66 4.30 -19.35
C PRO A 164 3.44 3.03 -19.79
N PRO A 165 3.31 2.57 -21.03
CA PRO A 165 3.88 1.28 -21.47
C PRO A 165 5.38 1.14 -21.21
N ALA A 166 6.16 2.21 -21.38
CA ALA A 166 7.61 2.21 -21.17
C ALA A 166 8.02 1.98 -19.70
N THR A 167 7.09 2.17 -18.75
CA THR A 167 7.38 2.10 -17.31
C THR A 167 6.93 0.78 -16.66
N VAL A 168 6.23 -0.09 -17.40
CA VAL A 168 5.66 -1.35 -16.86
C VAL A 168 6.73 -2.24 -16.21
N LYS A 169 7.95 -2.27 -16.74
CA LYS A 169 9.07 -3.03 -16.17
C LYS A 169 9.49 -2.60 -14.77
N HIS A 170 9.09 -1.41 -14.33
CA HIS A 170 9.36 -0.86 -12.99
C HIS A 170 8.15 -0.96 -12.05
N LEU A 171 7.05 -1.54 -12.55
CA LEU A 171 5.80 -1.70 -11.80
C LEU A 171 5.80 -2.99 -11.00
N SER A 172 5.43 -2.90 -9.73
CA SER A 172 5.15 -4.06 -8.89
C SER A 172 3.72 -4.08 -8.38
N PHE A 173 3.22 -5.29 -8.10
CA PHE A 173 1.93 -5.52 -7.45
C PHE A 173 2.13 -6.24 -6.11
N GLU A 174 1.44 -5.75 -5.09
CA GLU A 174 1.26 -6.40 -3.80
C GLU A 174 -0.24 -6.65 -3.62
N LEU A 175 -0.63 -7.91 -3.46
CA LEU A 175 -2.03 -8.32 -3.37
C LEU A 175 -2.33 -8.79 -1.94
N ILE A 176 -3.22 -8.08 -1.24
CA ILE A 176 -3.51 -8.34 0.17
C ILE A 176 -5.00 -8.61 0.34
N THR A 177 -5.36 -9.82 0.75
CA THR A 177 -6.75 -10.19 1.01
C THR A 177 -7.26 -9.60 2.33
N HIS A 178 -8.56 -9.33 2.41
CA HIS A 178 -9.17 -8.80 3.62
C HIS A 178 -9.06 -9.79 4.78
N ARG A 179 -8.55 -9.29 5.88
CA ARG A 179 -8.37 -10.02 7.12
C ARG A 179 -8.57 -9.11 8.32
N PHE A 180 -9.05 -9.66 9.42
CA PHE A 180 -9.27 -8.88 10.63
C PHE A 180 -9.02 -9.71 11.89
N THR A 181 -8.68 -9.02 12.97
CA THR A 181 -8.59 -9.59 14.32
C THR A 181 -9.91 -9.32 15.07
N PRO A 182 -10.26 -10.08 16.13
CA PRO A 182 -11.42 -9.76 16.96
C PRO A 182 -11.39 -8.33 17.52
N ARG A 183 -10.20 -7.85 17.90
CA ARG A 183 -9.99 -6.47 18.36
C ARG A 183 -10.30 -5.46 17.27
N ALA A 184 -9.81 -5.68 16.04
CA ALA A 184 -10.08 -4.80 14.90
C ALA A 184 -11.58 -4.77 14.57
N LYS A 185 -12.25 -5.94 14.53
CA LYS A 185 -13.70 -6.04 14.33
C LYS A 185 -14.47 -5.21 15.36
N LYS A 186 -14.17 -5.39 16.64
CA LYS A 186 -14.83 -4.62 17.72
C LYS A 186 -14.66 -3.11 17.52
N GLN A 187 -13.45 -2.67 17.21
CA GLN A 187 -13.14 -1.26 17.01
C GLN A 187 -13.83 -0.69 15.74
N ILE A 188 -13.83 -1.45 14.64
CA ILE A 188 -14.51 -1.05 13.40
C ILE A 188 -16.01 -0.83 13.68
N LEU A 189 -16.68 -1.79 14.32
CA LEU A 189 -18.09 -1.69 14.63
C LEU A 189 -18.42 -0.57 15.65
N GLN A 190 -17.48 -0.22 16.50
CA GLN A 190 -17.63 0.91 17.41
C GLN A 190 -17.52 2.26 16.68
N VAL A 191 -16.58 2.39 15.74
CA VAL A 191 -16.34 3.64 15.00
C VAL A 191 -17.32 3.81 13.83
N TYR A 192 -17.69 2.70 13.19
CA TYR A 192 -18.59 2.64 12.04
C TYR A 192 -19.73 1.66 12.27
N PRO A 193 -20.69 1.95 13.15
CA PRO A 193 -21.75 1.01 13.52
C PRO A 193 -22.62 0.57 12.34
N GLU A 194 -22.78 1.43 11.33
CA GLU A 194 -23.57 1.16 10.11
C GLU A 194 -22.75 0.57 8.95
N THR A 195 -21.52 0.08 9.21
CA THR A 195 -20.72 -0.49 8.15
C THR A 195 -21.30 -1.81 7.63
N ASP A 196 -21.36 -1.95 6.31
CA ASP A 196 -21.72 -3.18 5.61
C ASP A 196 -20.50 -4.05 5.26
N LEU A 197 -19.32 -3.72 5.79
CA LEU A 197 -18.12 -4.52 5.62
C LEU A 197 -18.30 -5.91 6.24
N ASP A 198 -18.11 -6.97 5.42
CA ASP A 198 -18.28 -8.35 5.90
C ASP A 198 -17.19 -8.74 6.92
N LEU A 199 -17.57 -8.68 8.19
CA LEU A 199 -16.78 -9.09 9.35
C LEU A 199 -17.33 -10.37 9.99
N ASP A 200 -18.06 -11.19 9.23
CA ASP A 200 -18.61 -12.45 9.68
C ASP A 200 -17.52 -13.53 9.84
N GLU A 201 -17.27 -13.92 11.07
CA GLU A 201 -16.26 -14.91 11.42
C GLU A 201 -16.60 -16.32 10.91
N THR A 202 -17.90 -16.62 10.75
CA THR A 202 -18.35 -17.93 10.26
C THR A 202 -17.98 -18.20 8.80
N LYS A 203 -17.72 -17.13 8.04
CA LYS A 203 -17.24 -17.18 6.65
C LYS A 203 -15.71 -17.15 6.53
N ARG A 204 -15.02 -17.27 7.63
CA ARG A 204 -13.56 -17.13 7.70
C ARG A 204 -12.91 -18.33 8.36
N VAL A 205 -11.59 -18.42 8.20
CA VAL A 205 -10.75 -19.41 8.86
C VAL A 205 -9.79 -18.67 9.80
N TRP A 206 -9.62 -19.23 11.00
CA TRP A 206 -8.66 -18.67 11.94
C TRP A 206 -7.23 -19.05 11.54
N LYS A 207 -6.35 -18.05 11.46
CA LYS A 207 -4.94 -18.23 11.14
C LYS A 207 -4.07 -17.56 12.19
N TYR A 208 -3.17 -18.32 12.79
CA TYR A 208 -2.15 -17.79 13.70
C TYR A 208 -1.07 -17.05 12.91
N GLY A 209 -0.64 -15.90 13.40
CA GLY A 209 0.50 -15.14 12.90
C GLY A 209 1.80 -15.56 13.59
N GLN A 210 2.90 -15.01 13.10
CA GLN A 210 4.27 -15.33 13.55
C GLN A 210 4.51 -15.05 15.06
N PHE A 211 3.75 -14.13 15.66
CA PHE A 211 3.92 -13.73 17.07
C PHE A 211 2.78 -14.24 17.98
N GLY A 212 2.12 -15.32 17.62
CA GLY A 212 1.04 -15.91 18.43
C GLY A 212 -0.31 -15.20 18.34
N TYR A 213 -0.42 -14.07 17.64
CA TYR A 213 -1.68 -13.39 17.41
C TYR A 213 -2.40 -14.01 16.22
N GLY A 214 -3.69 -14.30 16.40
CA GLY A 214 -4.51 -14.85 15.32
C GLY A 214 -5.34 -13.77 14.62
N LYS A 215 -5.76 -14.11 13.40
CA LYS A 215 -6.64 -13.29 12.57
C LYS A 215 -7.58 -14.16 11.76
N TRP A 216 -8.73 -13.63 11.43
CA TRP A 216 -9.69 -14.22 10.52
C TRP A 216 -9.29 -13.89 9.08
N VAL A 217 -9.12 -14.93 8.24
CA VAL A 217 -8.74 -14.82 6.83
C VAL A 217 -9.76 -15.52 5.95
N TYR A 218 -9.76 -15.29 4.66
CA TYR A 218 -10.61 -16.05 3.73
C TYR A 218 -10.26 -17.54 3.76
N PRO A 219 -11.27 -18.41 3.57
CA PRO A 219 -11.04 -19.84 3.36
C PRO A 219 -10.16 -20.09 2.13
N PRO A 220 -9.43 -21.22 2.09
CA PRO A 220 -8.54 -21.57 0.98
C PRO A 220 -9.22 -21.51 -0.41
N ALA A 221 -10.47 -21.94 -0.51
CA ALA A 221 -11.23 -21.89 -1.77
C ALA A 221 -11.45 -20.44 -2.25
N THR A 222 -11.85 -19.53 -1.34
CA THR A 222 -12.02 -18.12 -1.69
C THR A 222 -10.68 -17.48 -2.09
N TYR A 223 -9.61 -17.82 -1.36
CA TYR A 223 -8.26 -17.34 -1.68
C TYR A 223 -7.83 -17.81 -3.08
N ALA A 224 -8.04 -19.09 -3.43
CA ALA A 224 -7.76 -19.62 -4.76
C ALA A 224 -8.53 -18.88 -5.85
N THR A 225 -9.83 -18.62 -5.63
CA THR A 225 -10.64 -17.84 -6.58
C THR A 225 -10.09 -16.42 -6.77
N ILE A 226 -9.66 -15.75 -5.69
CA ILE A 226 -9.03 -14.43 -5.78
C ILE A 226 -7.76 -14.49 -6.63
N GLN A 227 -6.93 -15.49 -6.42
CA GLN A 227 -5.71 -15.71 -7.19
C GLN A 227 -6.00 -15.95 -8.67
N GLU A 228 -6.97 -16.81 -9.00
CA GLU A 228 -7.41 -17.11 -10.37
C GLU A 228 -7.98 -15.89 -11.10
N VAL A 229 -8.67 -15.02 -10.38
CA VAL A 229 -9.24 -13.80 -10.97
C VAL A 229 -8.17 -12.75 -11.24
N LEU A 230 -7.25 -12.50 -10.33
CA LEU A 230 -6.33 -11.36 -10.40
C LEU A 230 -5.03 -11.68 -11.13
N VAL A 231 -4.36 -12.77 -10.76
CA VAL A 231 -2.99 -13.04 -11.22
C VAL A 231 -2.91 -13.22 -12.74
N PRO A 232 -3.77 -14.04 -13.39
CA PRO A 232 -3.73 -14.19 -14.85
C PRO A 232 -4.06 -12.89 -15.59
N LYS A 233 -4.90 -12.03 -15.01
CA LYS A 233 -5.25 -10.74 -15.63
C LYS A 233 -4.09 -9.76 -15.56
N ILE A 234 -3.39 -9.67 -14.42
CA ILE A 234 -2.18 -8.85 -14.30
C ILE A 234 -1.15 -9.32 -15.35
N HIS A 235 -0.84 -10.60 -15.41
CA HIS A 235 0.11 -11.13 -16.40
C HIS A 235 -0.32 -10.89 -17.84
N ARG A 236 -1.62 -10.97 -18.13
CA ARG A 236 -2.14 -10.75 -19.49
C ARG A 236 -2.01 -9.29 -19.93
N TYR A 237 -2.37 -8.34 -19.08
CA TYR A 237 -2.43 -6.92 -19.45
C TYR A 237 -1.13 -6.18 -19.17
N LEU A 238 -0.33 -6.64 -18.22
CA LEU A 238 0.90 -6.03 -17.76
C LEU A 238 2.02 -7.09 -17.60
N PRO A 239 2.41 -7.76 -18.69
CA PRO A 239 3.27 -8.95 -18.63
C PRO A 239 4.69 -8.69 -18.06
N GLN A 240 5.15 -7.45 -18.06
CA GLN A 240 6.46 -7.07 -17.52
C GLN A 240 6.39 -6.61 -16.06
N ALA A 241 5.19 -6.47 -15.49
CA ALA A 241 5.02 -6.11 -14.09
C ALA A 241 5.31 -7.31 -13.18
N THR A 242 5.86 -7.04 -12.00
CA THR A 242 6.19 -8.06 -11.02
C THR A 242 5.09 -8.18 -9.97
N ILE A 243 4.57 -9.38 -9.72
CA ILE A 243 3.72 -9.65 -8.56
C ILE A 243 4.64 -10.09 -7.41
N MET A 244 4.77 -9.24 -6.39
CA MET A 244 5.65 -9.49 -5.23
C MET A 244 5.09 -10.59 -4.34
N TYR A 245 3.80 -10.53 -4.05
CA TYR A 245 3.08 -11.54 -3.27
C TYR A 245 1.56 -11.39 -3.39
N LEU A 246 0.87 -12.47 -3.01
CA LEU A 246 -0.55 -12.49 -2.68
C LEU A 246 -0.70 -13.15 -1.30
N VAL A 247 -1.33 -12.45 -0.34
CA VAL A 247 -1.50 -12.90 1.05
C VAL A 247 -2.89 -12.62 1.61
#